data_c80b836b242d78c6d7ae6455092a5a05
#
_entry.id   c80b836b242d78c6d7ae6455092a5a05
#
_cell.length_a   1.000
_cell.length_b   1.000
_cell.length_c   1.000
_cell.angle_alpha   90.00
_cell.angle_beta   90.00
_cell.angle_gamma   90.00
#
_symmetry.space_group_name_H-M   'P 1'
#
loop_
_entity.id
_entity.type
_entity.pdbx_description
1 polymer ?
#
loop_
_entity_poly.entity_id
_entity_poly.type
_entity_poly.pdbx_seq_one_letter_code
_entity_poly.pdbx_strand_id
1 'polypeptide(L)'
;MSASASYSPLVSKLYRSRNVILEIMEHRGFAVEGYSGFSVNEVHIMFANKAMDMLLENPTTGRKAYIKYHLGGRLAPRHVYYMIDDLYNEDDDEVVEEKEEKHDDTLKDKDELIIVTKDKMNDTQKALLSQVYNQYGKFVNIFWLADYLTNILKHELVPPHRPLSKEETKQVMET
;
A
#
# COMPACT_ATOMS: atom_id res chain seq x y z
N MET A 1 -18.79 9.48 -33.31
CA MET A 1 -17.49 8.78 -33.23
C MET A 1 -16.86 9.12 -31.89
N SER A 2 -16.88 8.18 -30.95
CA SER A 2 -16.14 8.37 -29.73
C SER A 2 -14.65 8.13 -30.03
N ALA A 3 -13.86 9.19 -29.98
CA ALA A 3 -12.41 9.02 -29.95
C ALA A 3 -12.09 8.22 -28.69
N SER A 4 -11.57 7.00 -28.87
CA SER A 4 -11.02 6.25 -27.74
C SER A 4 -9.88 7.08 -27.16
N ALA A 5 -10.05 7.62 -25.98
CA ALA A 5 -8.97 8.33 -25.31
C ALA A 5 -7.79 7.38 -25.15
N SER A 6 -6.71 7.63 -25.87
CA SER A 6 -5.48 6.85 -25.74
C SER A 6 -4.75 7.32 -24.50
N TYR A 7 -4.90 6.56 -23.41
CA TYR A 7 -4.15 6.82 -22.19
C TYR A 7 -2.70 6.38 -22.34
N SER A 8 -1.80 7.08 -21.64
CA SER A 8 -0.40 6.67 -21.61
C SER A 8 -0.25 5.25 -21.02
N PRO A 9 0.78 4.47 -21.44
CA PRO A 9 1.02 3.15 -20.84
C PRO A 9 1.14 3.16 -19.32
N LEU A 10 1.67 4.25 -18.75
CA LEU A 10 1.78 4.41 -17.30
C LEU A 10 0.39 4.50 -16.65
N VAL A 11 -0.53 5.28 -17.17
CA VAL A 11 -1.90 5.41 -16.62
C VAL A 11 -2.63 4.07 -16.68
N SER A 12 -2.49 3.32 -17.77
CA SER A 12 -3.09 1.99 -17.87
C SER A 12 -2.52 1.02 -16.83
N LYS A 13 -1.22 1.06 -16.57
CA LYS A 13 -0.57 0.28 -15.51
C LYS A 13 -1.02 0.71 -14.11
N LEU A 14 -1.13 2.00 -13.87
CA LEU A 14 -1.63 2.54 -12.61
C LEU A 14 -3.06 2.09 -12.33
N TYR A 15 -3.92 2.17 -13.32
CA TYR A 15 -5.30 1.71 -13.21
C TYR A 15 -5.38 0.22 -12.86
N ARG A 16 -4.65 -0.63 -13.58
CA ARG A 16 -4.63 -2.08 -13.33
C ARG A 16 -4.06 -2.41 -11.95
N SER A 17 -2.90 -1.87 -11.62
CA SER A 17 -2.24 -2.15 -10.34
C SER A 17 -3.05 -1.64 -9.16
N ARG A 18 -3.68 -0.47 -9.29
CA ARG A 18 -4.57 0.06 -8.25
C ARG A 18 -5.72 -0.92 -7.95
N ASN A 19 -6.37 -1.43 -8.97
CA ASN A 19 -7.46 -2.39 -8.80
C ASN A 19 -6.96 -3.69 -8.15
N VAL A 20 -5.81 -4.20 -8.58
CA VAL A 20 -5.20 -5.42 -8.01
C VAL A 20 -4.82 -5.19 -6.54
N ILE A 21 -4.22 -4.07 -6.21
CA ILE A 21 -3.86 -3.72 -4.81
C ILE A 21 -5.12 -3.66 -3.95
N LEU A 22 -6.17 -3.01 -4.42
CA LEU A 22 -7.44 -2.94 -3.69
C LEU A 22 -8.08 -4.32 -3.48
N GLU A 23 -8.06 -5.20 -4.48
CA GLU A 23 -8.53 -6.58 -4.34
C GLU A 23 -7.71 -7.36 -3.29
N ILE A 24 -6.40 -7.20 -3.29
CA ILE A 24 -5.51 -7.84 -2.29
C ILE A 24 -5.79 -7.29 -0.89
N MET A 25 -5.96 -6.00 -0.75
CA MET A 25 -6.25 -5.36 0.53
C MET A 25 -7.64 -5.75 1.06
N GLU A 26 -8.64 -5.84 0.19
CA GLU A 26 -9.96 -6.37 0.54
C GLU A 26 -9.87 -7.82 1.04
N HIS A 27 -9.09 -8.65 0.36
CA HIS A 27 -8.83 -10.03 0.80
C HIS A 27 -8.14 -10.10 2.17
N ARG A 28 -7.31 -9.12 2.51
CA ARG A 28 -6.69 -8.96 3.83
C ARG A 28 -7.63 -8.40 4.90
N GLY A 29 -8.86 -8.07 4.54
CA GLY A 29 -9.89 -7.57 5.46
C GLY A 29 -10.01 -6.05 5.56
N PHE A 30 -9.33 -5.30 4.69
CA PHE A 30 -9.45 -3.84 4.65
C PHE A 30 -10.70 -3.40 3.87
N ALA A 31 -11.35 -2.34 4.33
CA ALA A 31 -12.47 -1.72 3.64
C ALA A 31 -11.95 -0.88 2.45
N VAL A 32 -12.43 -1.16 1.26
CA VAL A 32 -11.95 -0.54 0.00
C VAL A 32 -13.01 0.27 -0.73
N GLU A 33 -14.24 0.34 -0.22
CA GLU A 33 -15.40 0.90 -0.92
C GLU A 33 -15.20 2.36 -1.35
N GLY A 34 -14.49 3.15 -0.55
CA GLY A 34 -14.21 4.56 -0.87
C GLY A 34 -13.17 4.76 -1.98
N TYR A 35 -12.45 3.72 -2.36
CA TYR A 35 -11.34 3.79 -3.32
C TYR A 35 -11.52 2.90 -4.54
N SER A 36 -12.50 2.02 -4.56
CA SER A 36 -12.80 1.11 -5.65
C SER A 36 -13.82 1.68 -6.62
N GLY A 37 -13.93 1.08 -7.81
CA GLY A 37 -14.94 1.43 -8.80
C GLY A 37 -14.63 2.66 -9.67
N PHE A 38 -13.42 3.21 -9.59
CA PHE A 38 -13.00 4.31 -10.44
C PHE A 38 -12.66 3.85 -11.85
N SER A 39 -13.04 4.66 -12.84
CA SER A 39 -12.69 4.46 -14.24
C SER A 39 -11.23 4.83 -14.53
N VAL A 40 -10.72 4.41 -15.69
CA VAL A 40 -9.37 4.80 -16.17
C VAL A 40 -9.22 6.32 -16.23
N ASN A 41 -10.27 7.04 -16.66
CA ASN A 41 -10.23 8.49 -16.74
C ASN A 41 -10.13 9.15 -15.36
N GLU A 42 -10.86 8.65 -14.38
CA GLU A 42 -10.79 9.13 -13.00
C GLU A 42 -9.40 8.87 -12.40
N VAL A 43 -8.82 7.71 -12.63
CA VAL A 43 -7.45 7.40 -12.20
C VAL A 43 -6.43 8.31 -12.90
N HIS A 44 -6.62 8.63 -14.18
CA HIS A 44 -5.79 9.60 -14.89
C HIS A 44 -5.83 10.98 -14.21
N ILE A 45 -7.02 11.45 -13.86
CA ILE A 45 -7.21 12.75 -13.18
C ILE A 45 -6.55 12.72 -11.79
N MET A 46 -6.73 11.64 -11.03
CA MET A 46 -6.08 11.47 -9.73
C MET A 46 -4.56 11.48 -9.84
N PHE A 47 -4.01 10.80 -10.84
CA PHE A 47 -2.57 10.80 -11.10
C PHE A 47 -2.05 12.21 -11.44
N ALA A 48 -2.74 12.93 -12.32
CA ALA A 48 -2.37 14.30 -12.69
C ALA A 48 -2.40 15.26 -11.50
N ASN A 49 -3.32 15.07 -10.55
CA ASN A 49 -3.48 15.88 -9.35
C ASN A 49 -2.68 15.37 -8.15
N LYS A 50 -1.85 14.34 -8.33
CA LYS A 50 -1.08 13.68 -7.24
C LYS A 50 -1.96 13.18 -6.08
N ALA A 51 -3.16 12.71 -6.41
CA ALA A 51 -4.19 12.27 -5.47
C ALA A 51 -4.41 10.74 -5.52
N MET A 52 -3.34 9.97 -5.78
CA MET A 52 -3.39 8.51 -5.88
C MET A 52 -3.33 7.80 -4.52
N ASP A 53 -2.88 8.48 -3.47
CA ASP A 53 -2.68 7.89 -2.15
C ASP A 53 -4.00 7.42 -1.54
N MET A 54 -3.95 6.34 -0.76
CA MET A 54 -5.12 5.72 -0.15
C MET A 54 -4.85 5.40 1.31
N LEU A 55 -5.81 5.69 2.18
CA LEU A 55 -5.82 5.23 3.56
C LEU A 55 -6.94 4.20 3.75
N LEU A 56 -6.58 2.97 4.01
CA LEU A 56 -7.51 1.87 4.22
C LEU A 56 -7.55 1.49 5.70
N GLU A 57 -8.73 1.10 6.18
CA GLU A 57 -8.92 0.63 7.54
C GLU A 57 -9.52 -0.78 7.53
N ASN A 58 -9.01 -1.63 8.41
CA ASN A 58 -9.62 -2.92 8.70
C ASN A 58 -10.67 -2.74 9.80
N PRO A 59 -11.97 -2.88 9.51
CA PRO A 59 -13.02 -2.62 10.48
C PRO A 59 -13.04 -3.62 11.64
N THR A 60 -12.44 -4.79 11.46
CA THR A 60 -12.38 -5.84 12.50
C THR A 60 -11.26 -5.59 13.49
N THR A 61 -10.09 -5.18 13.02
CA THR A 61 -8.87 -5.01 13.86
C THR A 61 -8.58 -3.55 14.22
N GLY A 62 -9.18 -2.60 13.50
CA GLY A 62 -8.87 -1.18 13.60
C GLY A 62 -7.49 -0.79 13.05
N ARG A 63 -6.79 -1.72 12.38
CA ARG A 63 -5.51 -1.43 11.72
C ARG A 63 -5.72 -0.60 10.47
N LYS A 64 -4.82 0.33 10.24
CA LYS A 64 -4.79 1.14 9.03
C LYS A 64 -3.64 0.72 8.12
N ALA A 65 -3.83 0.90 6.82
CA ALA A 65 -2.78 0.77 5.82
C ALA A 65 -2.80 2.01 4.92
N TYR A 66 -1.70 2.75 4.91
CA TYR A 66 -1.54 3.89 4.03
C TYR A 66 -0.77 3.47 2.78
N ILE A 67 -1.38 3.66 1.62
CA ILE A 67 -0.79 3.32 0.33
C ILE A 67 -0.34 4.61 -0.33
N LYS A 68 0.97 4.80 -0.40
CA LYS A 68 1.59 5.99 -0.98
C LYS A 68 2.24 5.68 -2.32
N TYR A 69 1.89 6.46 -3.33
CA TYR A 69 2.47 6.32 -4.66
C TYR A 69 3.70 7.22 -4.79
N HIS A 70 4.86 6.60 -5.01
CA HIS A 70 6.13 7.28 -5.28
C HIS A 70 6.57 6.98 -6.71
N LEU A 71 6.17 7.82 -7.65
CA LEU A 71 6.34 7.60 -9.10
C LEU A 71 7.27 8.62 -9.76
N GLY A 72 7.68 9.65 -9.04
CA GLY A 72 8.44 10.78 -9.54
C GLY A 72 9.96 10.58 -9.63
N GLY A 73 10.45 9.36 -9.46
CA GLY A 73 11.86 9.05 -9.49
C GLY A 73 12.23 7.87 -8.62
N ARG A 74 13.53 7.64 -8.44
CA ARG A 74 14.02 6.54 -7.62
C ARG A 74 13.70 6.79 -6.13
N LEU A 75 13.19 5.78 -5.45
CA LEU A 75 12.96 5.83 -4.01
C LEU A 75 14.29 5.78 -3.25
N ALA A 76 14.68 6.90 -2.65
CA ALA A 76 15.86 6.99 -1.80
C ALA A 76 15.49 6.78 -0.32
N PRO A 77 16.46 6.36 0.55
CA PRO A 77 16.20 6.19 1.98
C PRO A 77 15.59 7.41 2.66
N ARG A 78 16.03 8.61 2.29
CA ARG A 78 15.48 9.88 2.81
C ARG A 78 13.98 10.04 2.57
N HIS A 79 13.47 9.54 1.44
CA HIS A 79 12.04 9.59 1.13
C HIS A 79 11.23 8.71 2.08
N VAL A 80 11.74 7.53 2.40
CA VAL A 80 11.10 6.60 3.33
C VAL A 80 11.05 7.20 4.75
N TYR A 81 12.17 7.75 5.23
CA TYR A 81 12.21 8.40 6.54
C TYR A 81 11.28 9.60 6.62
N TYR A 82 11.22 10.42 5.57
CA TYR A 82 10.31 11.54 5.51
C TYR A 82 8.83 11.10 5.57
N MET A 83 8.47 10.04 4.82
CA MET A 83 7.12 9.49 4.86
C MET A 83 6.76 8.92 6.24
N ILE A 84 7.70 8.26 6.91
CA ILE A 84 7.50 7.75 8.26
C ILE A 84 7.28 8.91 9.24
N ASP A 85 8.10 9.91 9.18
CA ASP A 85 8.03 11.09 10.03
C ASP A 85 6.71 11.86 9.83
N ASP A 86 6.27 11.98 8.59
CA ASP A 86 5.02 12.64 8.22
C ASP A 86 3.76 11.86 8.66
N LEU A 87 3.78 10.53 8.49
CA LEU A 87 2.60 9.68 8.68
C LEU A 87 2.47 9.08 10.09
N TYR A 88 3.58 8.85 10.79
CA TYR A 88 3.61 8.25 12.13
C TYR A 88 3.90 9.25 13.25
N ASN A 89 3.84 10.55 12.98
CA ASN A 89 4.06 11.54 14.02
C ASN A 89 3.08 11.31 15.18
N GLU A 90 3.64 10.81 16.28
CA GLU A 90 3.00 10.91 17.57
C GLU A 90 3.05 12.39 17.96
N ASP A 91 1.88 12.96 18.25
CA ASP A 91 1.84 14.30 18.80
C ASP A 91 2.70 14.33 20.07
N ASP A 92 3.85 14.98 20.01
CA ASP A 92 4.46 15.50 21.23
C ASP A 92 3.44 16.44 21.85
N ASP A 93 2.87 16.01 22.98
CA ASP A 93 1.85 16.71 23.75
C ASP A 93 2.43 18.03 24.35
N GLU A 94 3.02 18.90 23.54
CA GLU A 94 3.36 20.24 23.99
C GLU A 94 3.02 21.29 22.94
N VAL A 95 2.09 22.14 23.37
CA VAL A 95 1.68 23.45 22.84
C VAL A 95 0.49 23.45 21.88
N VAL A 96 -0.64 23.62 22.51
CA VAL A 96 -1.90 24.09 21.96
C VAL A 96 -1.72 25.52 21.43
N GLU A 97 -1.71 25.69 20.12
CA GLU A 97 -2.25 26.89 19.48
C GLU A 97 -2.78 26.50 18.09
N GLU A 98 -4.08 26.68 17.91
CA GLU A 98 -4.85 26.72 16.68
C GLU A 98 -4.21 26.00 15.46
N LYS A 99 -4.30 24.68 15.40
CA LYS A 99 -4.07 23.93 14.16
C LYS A 99 -5.43 23.53 13.60
N GLU A 100 -5.63 23.98 12.37
CA GLU A 100 -6.67 23.52 11.45
C GLU A 100 -6.86 22.00 11.58
N GLU A 101 -8.09 21.53 11.40
CA GLU A 101 -8.54 20.15 11.53
C GLU A 101 -7.44 19.17 11.05
N LYS A 102 -6.74 18.53 12.01
CA LYS A 102 -5.82 17.46 11.70
C LYS A 102 -6.63 16.31 11.10
N HIS A 103 -6.37 16.00 9.86
CA HIS A 103 -6.88 14.80 9.25
C HIS A 103 -6.50 13.58 10.12
N ASP A 104 -7.46 12.69 10.35
CA ASP A 104 -7.30 11.41 11.06
C ASP A 104 -6.44 10.41 10.25
N ASP A 105 -5.48 10.92 9.49
CA ASP A 105 -4.61 10.16 8.58
C ASP A 105 -3.34 9.64 9.27
N THR A 106 -3.18 9.90 10.57
CA THR A 106 -2.00 9.48 11.32
C THR A 106 -1.98 7.98 11.55
N LEU A 107 -0.87 7.34 11.20
CA LEU A 107 -0.61 5.92 11.43
C LEU A 107 -0.08 5.69 12.86
N LYS A 108 -0.42 4.53 13.41
CA LYS A 108 0.07 4.04 14.71
C LYS A 108 1.04 2.88 14.51
N ASP A 109 1.72 2.47 15.56
CA ASP A 109 2.73 1.41 15.51
C ASP A 109 2.26 0.09 14.87
N LYS A 110 0.99 -0.25 15.04
CA LYS A 110 0.40 -1.46 14.46
C LYS A 110 -0.02 -1.33 13.00
N ASP A 111 0.01 -0.11 12.46
CA ASP A 111 -0.42 0.20 11.11
C ASP A 111 0.70 -0.02 10.10
N GLU A 112 0.39 0.01 8.82
CA GLU A 112 1.29 -0.34 7.73
C GLU A 112 1.39 0.81 6.72
N LEU A 113 2.61 1.10 6.30
CA LEU A 113 2.89 1.97 5.16
C LEU A 113 3.28 1.12 3.95
N ILE A 114 2.54 1.25 2.86
CA ILE A 114 2.84 0.61 1.58
C ILE A 114 3.24 1.68 0.57
N ILE A 115 4.45 1.57 0.05
CA ILE A 115 4.98 2.50 -0.96
C ILE A 115 4.94 1.81 -2.32
N VAL A 116 4.16 2.34 -3.25
CA VAL A 116 4.08 1.82 -4.62
C VAL A 116 5.11 2.56 -5.47
N THR A 117 6.04 1.81 -6.05
CA THR A 117 7.14 2.34 -6.85
C THR A 117 7.06 1.90 -8.31
N LYS A 118 7.61 2.73 -9.19
CA LYS A 118 7.73 2.42 -10.62
C LYS A 118 8.84 1.42 -10.91
N ASP A 119 9.90 1.43 -10.11
CA ASP A 119 11.07 0.58 -10.25
C ASP A 119 11.09 -0.54 -9.22
N LYS A 120 11.70 -1.67 -9.60
CA LYS A 120 11.86 -2.82 -8.73
C LYS A 120 12.72 -2.47 -7.51
N MET A 121 12.33 -3.00 -6.36
CA MET A 121 13.10 -2.85 -5.11
C MET A 121 14.47 -3.51 -5.23
N ASN A 122 15.52 -2.77 -4.87
CA ASN A 122 16.89 -3.25 -4.80
C ASN A 122 17.27 -3.73 -3.38
N ASP A 123 18.46 -4.31 -3.25
CA ASP A 123 18.94 -4.85 -1.96
C ASP A 123 19.14 -3.77 -0.90
N THR A 124 19.52 -2.56 -1.28
CA THR A 124 19.64 -1.41 -0.39
C THR A 124 18.28 -1.03 0.22
N GLN A 125 17.22 -1.05 -0.58
CA GLN A 125 15.87 -0.78 -0.11
C GLN A 125 15.34 -1.90 0.80
N LYS A 126 15.66 -3.16 0.50
CA LYS A 126 15.32 -4.30 1.37
C LYS A 126 16.00 -4.18 2.74
N ALA A 127 17.28 -3.84 2.76
CA ALA A 127 18.02 -3.60 4.00
C ALA A 127 17.44 -2.42 4.79
N LEU A 128 17.03 -1.35 4.08
CA LEU A 128 16.37 -0.20 4.70
C LEU A 128 15.05 -0.57 5.38
N LEU A 129 14.22 -1.39 4.75
CA LEU A 129 12.94 -1.83 5.36
C LEU A 129 13.18 -2.62 6.66
N SER A 130 14.17 -3.52 6.66
CA SER A 130 14.58 -4.25 7.85
C SER A 130 15.11 -3.33 8.94
N GLN A 131 15.90 -2.33 8.58
CA GLN A 131 16.42 -1.33 9.51
C GLN A 131 15.30 -0.49 10.12
N VAL A 132 14.36 -0.02 9.33
CA VAL A 132 13.19 0.73 9.80
C VAL A 132 12.38 -0.08 10.80
N TYR A 133 12.12 -1.34 10.49
CA TYR A 133 11.40 -2.22 11.41
C TYR A 133 12.16 -2.40 12.74
N ASN A 134 13.47 -2.68 12.67
CA ASN A 134 14.29 -2.92 13.87
C ASN A 134 14.50 -1.68 14.73
N GLN A 135 14.62 -0.50 14.12
CA GLN A 135 14.87 0.75 14.85
C GLN A 135 13.61 1.43 15.35
N TYR A 136 12.54 1.42 14.55
CA TYR A 136 11.33 2.21 14.81
C TYR A 136 10.09 1.34 15.06
N GLY A 137 10.17 0.04 14.84
CA GLY A 137 9.02 -0.87 14.97
C GLY A 137 7.90 -0.60 13.94
N LYS A 138 8.21 0.11 12.85
CA LYS A 138 7.23 0.48 11.83
C LYS A 138 7.20 -0.53 10.68
N PHE A 139 5.99 -0.89 10.26
CA PHE A 139 5.78 -1.80 9.13
C PHE A 139 5.74 -1.00 7.83
N VAL A 140 6.78 -1.12 7.02
CA VAL A 140 6.87 -0.48 5.71
C VAL A 140 7.11 -1.54 4.65
N ASN A 141 6.29 -1.55 3.60
CA ASN A 141 6.43 -2.41 2.44
C ASN A 141 6.59 -1.58 1.16
N ILE A 142 7.33 -2.12 0.21
CA ILE A 142 7.48 -1.53 -1.12
C ILE A 142 6.84 -2.47 -2.14
N PHE A 143 5.86 -1.95 -2.89
CA PHE A 143 5.19 -2.64 -3.96
C PHE A 143 5.71 -2.12 -5.31
N TRP A 144 6.32 -3.00 -6.08
CA TRP A 144 6.68 -2.68 -7.45
C TRP A 144 5.45 -2.75 -8.35
N LEU A 145 5.16 -1.65 -9.05
CA LEU A 145 3.97 -1.49 -9.87
C LEU A 145 3.73 -2.66 -10.83
N ALA A 146 4.79 -3.17 -11.47
CA ALA A 146 4.70 -4.26 -12.43
C ALA A 146 4.27 -5.60 -11.83
N ASP A 147 4.52 -5.85 -10.54
CA ASP A 147 4.10 -7.08 -9.86
C ASP A 147 2.58 -7.13 -9.62
N TYR A 148 1.91 -5.99 -9.67
CA TYR A 148 0.48 -5.85 -9.34
C TYR A 148 -0.40 -5.61 -10.57
N LEU A 149 0.07 -5.96 -11.77
CA LEU A 149 -0.75 -5.87 -12.98
C LEU A 149 -1.76 -7.00 -13.11
N THR A 150 -1.52 -8.12 -12.40
CA THR A 150 -2.41 -9.28 -12.37
C THR A 150 -2.53 -9.78 -10.93
N ASN A 151 -3.76 -10.04 -10.50
CA ASN A 151 -4.00 -10.60 -9.17
C ASN A 151 -3.68 -12.09 -9.16
N ILE A 152 -2.53 -12.47 -8.61
CA ILE A 152 -2.08 -13.86 -8.50
C ILE A 152 -2.99 -14.71 -7.60
N LEU A 153 -3.73 -14.12 -6.66
CA LEU A 153 -4.67 -14.83 -5.81
C LEU A 153 -5.88 -15.39 -6.58
N LYS A 154 -6.19 -14.80 -7.72
CA LYS A 154 -7.26 -15.24 -8.64
C LYS A 154 -6.75 -16.11 -9.78
N HIS A 155 -5.47 -16.40 -9.86
CA HIS A 155 -4.90 -17.21 -10.92
C HIS A 155 -5.25 -18.69 -10.69
N GLU A 156 -5.84 -19.34 -11.69
CA GLU A 156 -6.31 -20.74 -11.58
C GLU A 156 -5.21 -21.75 -11.27
N LEU A 157 -3.97 -21.44 -11.66
CA LEU A 157 -2.80 -22.29 -11.43
C LEU A 157 -2.19 -22.14 -10.03
N VAL A 158 -2.63 -21.16 -9.24
CA VAL A 158 -2.18 -20.97 -7.86
C VAL A 158 -3.14 -21.73 -6.95
N PRO A 159 -2.68 -22.79 -6.25
CA PRO A 159 -3.54 -23.48 -5.29
C PRO A 159 -3.92 -22.53 -4.14
N PRO A 160 -5.14 -22.68 -3.59
CA PRO A 160 -5.57 -21.87 -2.48
C PRO A 160 -4.66 -22.09 -1.26
N HIS A 161 -4.12 -21.01 -0.71
CA HIS A 161 -3.32 -21.03 0.50
C HIS A 161 -4.21 -20.72 1.70
N ARG A 162 -4.15 -21.59 2.71
CA ARG A 162 -4.80 -21.37 4.01
C ARG A 162 -3.82 -21.67 5.13
N PRO A 163 -3.93 -21.01 6.29
CA PRO A 163 -3.13 -21.39 7.44
C PRO A 163 -3.51 -22.82 7.88
N LEU A 164 -2.50 -23.64 8.15
CA LEU A 164 -2.70 -24.97 8.68
C LEU A 164 -3.18 -24.90 10.13
N SER A 165 -4.09 -25.80 10.50
CA SER A 165 -4.41 -26.01 11.91
C SER A 165 -3.20 -26.60 12.66
N LYS A 166 -3.20 -26.51 13.99
CA LYS A 166 -2.12 -27.07 14.81
C LYS A 166 -1.94 -28.58 14.59
N GLU A 167 -3.05 -29.29 14.35
CA GLU A 167 -3.04 -30.73 14.09
C GLU A 167 -2.47 -31.07 12.72
N GLU A 168 -2.86 -30.31 11.68
CA GLU A 168 -2.33 -30.47 10.33
C GLU A 168 -0.82 -30.12 10.25
N THR A 169 -0.39 -29.09 10.98
CA THR A 169 1.04 -28.73 11.08
C THR A 169 1.84 -29.87 11.68
N LYS A 170 1.31 -30.51 12.73
CA LYS A 170 1.96 -31.64 13.37
C LYS A 170 2.11 -32.85 12.43
N GLN A 171 1.06 -33.17 11.66
CA GLN A 171 1.10 -34.24 10.66
C GLN A 171 2.13 -33.99 9.56
N VAL A 172 2.27 -32.75 9.10
CA VAL A 172 3.27 -32.39 8.07
C VAL A 172 4.69 -32.47 8.62
N MET A 173 4.91 -32.16 9.90
CA MET A 173 6.24 -32.21 10.52
C MET A 173 6.68 -33.64 10.90
N GLU A 174 5.75 -34.57 11.04
CA GLU A 174 6.03 -35.99 11.37
C GLU A 174 6.30 -36.86 10.12
N THR A 175 6.17 -36.33 8.92
CA THR A 175 6.54 -36.96 7.66
C THR A 175 7.84 -36.39 7.17
#